data_0a54ad0f057c0b1975ce1bdb3c019080
#
_entry.id   0a54ad0f057c0b1975ce1bdb3c019080
#
_cell.length_a   1.000
_cell.length_b   1.000
_cell.length_c   1.000
_cell.angle_alpha   90.00
_cell.angle_beta   90.00
_cell.angle_gamma   90.00
#
_symmetry.space_group_name_H-M   'P 1'
#
loop_
_entity.id
_entity.type
_entity.pdbx_description
1 polymer ?
#
loop_
_entity_poly.entity_id
_entity_poly.type
_entity_poly.pdbx_seq_one_letter_code
_entity_poly.pdbx_strand_id
1 'polypeptide(L)'
;MTIAIYIRLSLEDDDLFCDKPESESITNQRNLLMDYIRDSPELCHAEVLEFCDDGYSGKNFDRPGVKRLLEAAKNGAVQCILVKDLSRFGRDYITVGSYVSRVFPFLGVRFIALNDHIDSSRKGDIDSIDTAFRTIIYDMYSRDLSKKVRSAKYQLAKRGVYINPVAPYGYQKSLEDKHILVPDPNTAGTVRRIFALVAGGTSTADVARILNEEGIPTPSQEKAGTPSGHANWTDNYWRPQTVHWIIRDRQYIGSTVFGKRVRDRIGVHHQVRADLKDWVVVDDRHEPIVSKSLFQLAQEQLGEFRQTAGHTKSDNPLAKKVYCGVCGYAAARR
;
A
#
# COMPACT_ATOMS: atom_id res chain seq x y z
N MET A 1 -14.71 6.55 -35.53
CA MET A 1 -13.42 6.27 -34.86
C MET A 1 -13.63 6.50 -33.38
N THR A 2 -13.21 5.57 -32.53
CA THR A 2 -13.34 5.70 -31.08
C THR A 2 -11.95 5.90 -30.47
N ILE A 3 -11.81 6.93 -29.65
CA ILE A 3 -10.57 7.30 -28.97
C ILE A 3 -10.69 6.89 -27.50
N ALA A 4 -9.70 6.22 -26.97
CA ALA A 4 -9.55 5.99 -25.54
C ALA A 4 -8.59 7.04 -24.94
N ILE A 5 -9.05 7.87 -24.02
CA ILE A 5 -8.17 8.65 -23.17
C ILE A 5 -7.82 7.82 -21.94
N TYR A 6 -6.53 7.74 -21.62
CA TYR A 6 -6.09 7.03 -20.42
C TYR A 6 -5.41 8.00 -19.45
N ILE A 7 -5.94 8.02 -18.24
CA ILE A 7 -5.53 8.94 -17.17
C ILE A 7 -5.06 8.12 -15.97
N ARG A 8 -3.96 8.54 -15.32
CA ARG A 8 -3.46 7.87 -14.12
C ARG A 8 -2.89 8.84 -13.11
N LEU A 9 -3.28 8.66 -11.86
CA LEU A 9 -2.66 9.29 -10.71
C LEU A 9 -2.02 8.24 -9.78
N SER A 10 -0.89 8.59 -9.18
CA SER A 10 -0.22 7.76 -8.18
C SER A 10 -0.62 8.22 -6.78
N LEU A 11 -0.84 7.29 -5.85
CA LEU A 11 -1.05 7.60 -4.42
C LEU A 11 0.08 8.44 -3.79
N GLU A 12 1.22 8.55 -4.46
CA GLU A 12 2.37 9.35 -4.02
C GLU A 12 2.21 10.85 -4.38
N ASP A 13 1.30 11.15 -5.31
CA ASP A 13 1.03 12.51 -5.83
C ASP A 13 -0.23 13.14 -5.21
N ASP A 14 -0.91 12.44 -4.26
CA ASP A 14 -2.11 12.95 -3.62
C ASP A 14 -1.80 14.04 -2.60
N ASP A 15 -2.19 15.27 -2.92
CA ASP A 15 -2.51 16.31 -1.95
C ASP A 15 -3.83 15.93 -1.25
N LEU A 16 -3.74 15.14 -0.16
CA LEU A 16 -4.83 14.52 0.62
C LEU A 16 -5.71 15.54 1.39
N PHE A 17 -5.86 16.77 0.94
CA PHE A 17 -6.50 17.85 1.71
C PHE A 17 -7.68 18.53 1.03
N CYS A 18 -8.42 17.89 0.14
CA CYS A 18 -9.69 18.47 -0.33
C CYS A 18 -10.80 17.42 -0.37
N ASP A 19 -11.96 17.77 0.17
CA ASP A 19 -13.28 17.11 0.00
C ASP A 19 -13.78 17.11 -1.47
N LYS A 20 -12.88 17.01 -2.45
CA LYS A 20 -13.21 16.98 -3.86
C LYS A 20 -13.33 15.54 -4.32
N PRO A 21 -14.38 15.18 -5.09
CA PRO A 21 -14.60 13.83 -5.57
C PRO A 21 -13.53 13.34 -6.55
N GLU A 22 -12.66 14.22 -7.05
CA GLU A 22 -11.62 13.91 -8.02
C GLU A 22 -10.39 14.81 -7.81
N SER A 23 -9.18 14.24 -7.97
CA SER A 23 -7.92 14.98 -7.88
C SER A 23 -7.80 16.03 -9.00
N GLU A 24 -7.31 17.24 -8.66
CA GLU A 24 -7.01 18.29 -9.64
C GLU A 24 -6.07 17.81 -10.75
N SER A 25 -5.15 16.89 -10.43
CA SER A 25 -4.24 16.32 -11.41
C SER A 25 -4.94 15.44 -12.45
N ILE A 26 -5.99 14.70 -12.09
CA ILE A 26 -6.81 13.91 -13.02
C ILE A 26 -7.61 14.86 -13.93
N THR A 27 -8.26 15.84 -13.33
CA THR A 27 -9.03 16.86 -14.08
C THR A 27 -8.14 17.61 -15.07
N ASN A 28 -6.93 18.01 -14.68
CA ASN A 28 -5.98 18.67 -15.56
C ASN A 28 -5.50 17.76 -16.71
N GLN A 29 -5.27 16.47 -16.45
CA GLN A 29 -4.93 15.51 -17.51
C GLN A 29 -6.09 15.35 -18.48
N ARG A 30 -7.32 15.20 -17.99
CA ARG A 30 -8.51 15.08 -18.82
C ARG A 30 -8.68 16.29 -19.72
N ASN A 31 -8.63 17.49 -19.17
CA ASN A 31 -8.78 18.74 -19.94
C ASN A 31 -7.72 18.84 -21.04
N LEU A 32 -6.46 18.57 -20.74
CA LEU A 32 -5.38 18.59 -21.72
C LEU A 32 -5.64 17.61 -22.89
N LEU A 33 -6.09 16.39 -22.59
CA LEU A 33 -6.38 15.40 -23.63
C LEU A 33 -7.61 15.77 -24.47
N MET A 34 -8.65 16.31 -23.84
CA MET A 34 -9.87 16.74 -24.51
C MET A 34 -9.63 17.98 -25.39
N ASP A 35 -8.82 18.92 -24.93
CA ASP A 35 -8.43 20.10 -25.71
C ASP A 35 -7.67 19.66 -26.98
N TYR A 36 -6.71 18.75 -26.83
CA TYR A 36 -5.99 18.21 -27.99
C TYR A 36 -6.90 17.50 -29.00
N ILE A 37 -7.88 16.71 -28.53
CA ILE A 37 -8.86 16.05 -29.41
C ILE A 37 -9.68 17.11 -30.15
N ARG A 38 -10.15 18.14 -29.48
CA ARG A 38 -10.96 19.23 -30.06
C ARG A 38 -10.18 20.01 -31.11
N ASP A 39 -8.92 20.30 -30.85
CA ASP A 39 -8.06 21.08 -31.72
C ASP A 39 -7.50 20.27 -32.91
N SER A 40 -7.63 18.96 -32.89
CA SER A 40 -7.13 18.07 -33.94
C SER A 40 -8.23 17.81 -34.99
N PRO A 41 -8.08 18.25 -36.25
CA PRO A 41 -9.09 18.06 -37.31
C PRO A 41 -9.47 16.58 -37.55
N GLU A 42 -8.51 15.67 -37.33
CA GLU A 42 -8.69 14.21 -37.53
C GLU A 42 -9.44 13.56 -36.35
N LEU A 43 -9.41 14.16 -35.15
CA LEU A 43 -9.88 13.55 -33.92
C LEU A 43 -11.16 14.20 -33.38
N CYS A 44 -11.49 15.44 -33.79
CA CYS A 44 -12.56 16.23 -33.20
C CYS A 44 -13.98 15.63 -33.34
N HIS A 45 -14.19 14.71 -34.27
CA HIS A 45 -15.47 14.02 -34.48
C HIS A 45 -15.48 12.57 -33.90
N ALA A 46 -14.45 12.17 -33.19
CA ALA A 46 -14.36 10.81 -32.64
C ALA A 46 -15.17 10.67 -31.34
N GLU A 47 -15.70 9.49 -31.11
CA GLU A 47 -16.25 9.12 -29.80
C GLU A 47 -15.11 8.95 -28.81
N VAL A 48 -15.27 9.45 -27.58
CA VAL A 48 -14.24 9.41 -26.56
C VAL A 48 -14.67 8.49 -25.41
N LEU A 49 -13.85 7.48 -25.13
CA LEU A 49 -13.97 6.61 -23.96
C LEU A 49 -12.88 6.95 -22.96
N GLU A 50 -13.26 7.11 -21.69
CA GLU A 50 -12.31 7.37 -20.61
C GLU A 50 -11.97 6.12 -19.82
N PHE A 51 -10.67 5.91 -19.60
CA PHE A 51 -10.12 4.90 -18.71
C PHE A 51 -9.23 5.57 -17.68
N CYS A 52 -9.58 5.41 -16.42
CA CYS A 52 -8.88 6.03 -15.30
C CYS A 52 -8.41 4.97 -14.30
N ASP A 53 -7.18 5.12 -13.82
CA ASP A 53 -6.60 4.39 -12.69
C ASP A 53 -6.12 5.41 -11.65
N ASP A 54 -6.99 5.72 -10.70
CA ASP A 54 -6.66 6.59 -9.57
C ASP A 54 -6.05 5.78 -8.44
N GLY A 55 -4.96 6.29 -7.85
CA GLY A 55 -4.27 5.62 -6.76
C GLY A 55 -3.40 4.42 -7.16
N TYR A 56 -3.16 4.19 -8.45
CA TYR A 56 -2.36 3.06 -8.93
C TYR A 56 -0.97 3.47 -9.40
N SER A 57 0.04 2.65 -9.02
CA SER A 57 1.41 2.82 -9.52
C SER A 57 1.54 2.45 -11.00
N GLY A 58 2.30 3.24 -11.76
CA GLY A 58 2.61 2.94 -13.16
C GLY A 58 3.60 1.80 -13.41
N LYS A 59 4.02 1.07 -12.36
CA LYS A 59 5.11 0.07 -12.43
C LYS A 59 4.71 -1.28 -13.03
N ASN A 60 3.43 -1.58 -13.08
CA ASN A 60 2.89 -2.80 -13.69
C ASN A 60 1.60 -2.48 -14.45
N PHE A 61 1.15 -3.43 -15.28
CA PHE A 61 -0.10 -3.36 -16.03
C PHE A 61 -1.25 -4.09 -15.30
N ASP A 62 -1.08 -4.42 -14.03
CA ASP A 62 -2.10 -5.08 -13.22
C ASP A 62 -3.05 -4.05 -12.56
N ARG A 63 -3.66 -3.21 -13.40
CA ARG A 63 -4.56 -2.11 -13.02
C ARG A 63 -5.89 -2.27 -13.73
N PRO A 64 -7.03 -1.97 -13.06
CA PRO A 64 -8.36 -2.17 -13.64
C PRO A 64 -8.61 -1.35 -14.91
N GLY A 65 -8.21 -0.06 -14.91
CA GLY A 65 -8.42 0.84 -16.04
C GLY A 65 -7.60 0.42 -17.27
N VAL A 66 -6.30 0.16 -17.09
CA VAL A 66 -5.46 -0.27 -18.22
C VAL A 66 -5.85 -1.65 -18.73
N LYS A 67 -6.30 -2.58 -17.88
CA LYS A 67 -6.83 -3.88 -18.33
C LYS A 67 -8.05 -3.72 -19.23
N ARG A 68 -9.02 -2.92 -18.81
CA ARG A 68 -10.21 -2.61 -19.62
C ARG A 68 -9.85 -1.93 -20.94
N LEU A 69 -8.90 -0.98 -20.91
CA LEU A 69 -8.37 -0.33 -22.10
C LEU A 69 -7.78 -1.35 -23.09
N LEU A 70 -6.92 -2.24 -22.59
CA LEU A 70 -6.28 -3.27 -23.43
C LEU A 70 -7.28 -4.29 -24.00
N GLU A 71 -8.32 -4.64 -23.23
CA GLU A 71 -9.42 -5.47 -23.72
C GLU A 71 -10.23 -4.76 -24.80
N ALA A 72 -10.57 -3.47 -24.60
CA ALA A 72 -11.26 -2.67 -25.60
C ALA A 72 -10.44 -2.54 -26.90
N ALA A 73 -9.12 -2.37 -26.80
CA ALA A 73 -8.22 -2.33 -27.93
C ALA A 73 -8.17 -3.67 -28.67
N LYS A 74 -8.08 -4.80 -27.97
CA LYS A 74 -8.09 -6.15 -28.54
C LYS A 74 -9.39 -6.49 -29.26
N ASN A 75 -10.51 -6.02 -28.73
CA ASN A 75 -11.84 -6.25 -29.29
C ASN A 75 -12.18 -5.28 -30.44
N GLY A 76 -11.26 -4.39 -30.82
CA GLY A 76 -11.47 -3.38 -31.87
C GLY A 76 -12.42 -2.25 -31.50
N ALA A 77 -12.84 -2.15 -30.25
CA ALA A 77 -13.71 -1.07 -29.76
C ALA A 77 -12.99 0.28 -29.72
N VAL A 78 -11.66 0.28 -29.67
CA VAL A 78 -10.82 1.46 -29.61
C VAL A 78 -9.82 1.45 -30.75
N GLN A 79 -9.75 2.51 -31.54
CA GLN A 79 -8.83 2.67 -32.66
C GLN A 79 -7.68 3.66 -32.37
N CYS A 80 -7.81 4.46 -31.32
CA CYS A 80 -6.74 5.40 -30.91
C CYS A 80 -6.66 5.44 -29.38
N ILE A 81 -5.45 5.39 -28.84
CA ILE A 81 -5.17 5.58 -27.42
C ILE A 81 -4.41 6.88 -27.27
N LEU A 82 -4.90 7.77 -26.38
CA LEU A 82 -4.32 9.06 -26.11
C LEU A 82 -3.93 9.16 -24.64
N VAL A 83 -2.68 9.52 -24.36
CA VAL A 83 -2.14 9.71 -23.02
C VAL A 83 -1.40 11.03 -22.91
N LYS A 84 -1.29 11.59 -21.71
CA LYS A 84 -0.50 12.80 -21.48
C LYS A 84 0.97 12.58 -21.80
N ASP A 85 1.54 11.52 -21.27
CA ASP A 85 2.93 11.08 -21.46
C ASP A 85 3.05 9.55 -21.28
N LEU A 86 4.17 8.97 -21.73
CA LEU A 86 4.42 7.53 -21.62
C LEU A 86 4.37 7.03 -20.18
N SER A 87 4.79 7.86 -19.21
CA SER A 87 4.83 7.47 -17.81
C SER A 87 3.43 7.25 -17.23
N ARG A 88 2.38 7.88 -17.81
CA ARG A 88 0.98 7.64 -17.44
C ARG A 88 0.53 6.26 -17.92
N PHE A 89 0.91 5.87 -19.13
CA PHE A 89 0.60 4.52 -19.63
C PHE A 89 1.37 3.44 -18.85
N GLY A 90 2.67 3.63 -18.60
CA GLY A 90 3.47 2.71 -17.79
C GLY A 90 4.88 3.22 -17.52
N ARG A 91 5.48 2.71 -16.43
CA ARG A 91 6.86 3.01 -16.03
C ARG A 91 7.83 1.84 -16.28
N ASP A 92 7.31 0.70 -16.74
CA ASP A 92 8.13 -0.40 -17.21
C ASP A 92 8.38 -0.26 -18.72
N TYR A 93 9.58 0.19 -19.07
CA TYR A 93 9.95 0.50 -20.45
C TYR A 93 9.90 -0.70 -21.39
N ILE A 94 10.15 -1.92 -20.89
CA ILE A 94 10.11 -3.13 -21.72
C ILE A 94 8.67 -3.40 -22.15
N THR A 95 7.75 -3.37 -21.19
CA THR A 95 6.33 -3.62 -21.44
C THR A 95 5.70 -2.48 -22.24
N VAL A 96 5.95 -1.21 -21.90
CA VAL A 96 5.48 -0.04 -22.66
C VAL A 96 5.97 -0.09 -24.10
N GLY A 97 7.27 -0.30 -24.29
CA GLY A 97 7.88 -0.40 -25.61
C GLY A 97 7.25 -1.52 -26.43
N SER A 98 7.02 -2.70 -25.83
CA SER A 98 6.37 -3.84 -26.52
C SER A 98 4.94 -3.51 -26.96
N TYR A 99 4.14 -2.82 -26.12
CA TYR A 99 2.79 -2.40 -26.49
C TYR A 99 2.82 -1.37 -27.63
N VAL A 100 3.63 -0.33 -27.51
CA VAL A 100 3.66 0.79 -28.47
C VAL A 100 4.26 0.37 -29.81
N SER A 101 5.35 -0.45 -29.81
CA SER A 101 6.05 -0.82 -31.04
C SER A 101 5.53 -2.08 -31.72
N ARG A 102 4.81 -2.97 -31.02
CA ARG A 102 4.40 -4.25 -31.57
C ARG A 102 2.89 -4.50 -31.43
N VAL A 103 2.36 -4.41 -30.20
CA VAL A 103 0.98 -4.84 -29.93
C VAL A 103 -0.03 -3.88 -30.56
N PHE A 104 0.09 -2.58 -30.35
CA PHE A 104 -0.83 -1.59 -30.90
C PHE A 104 -0.78 -1.52 -32.43
N PRO A 105 0.40 -1.47 -33.07
CA PRO A 105 0.47 -1.58 -34.52
C PRO A 105 -0.15 -2.86 -35.08
N PHE A 106 0.06 -4.01 -34.42
CA PHE A 106 -0.56 -5.28 -34.81
C PHE A 106 -2.10 -5.23 -34.71
N LEU A 107 -2.65 -4.57 -33.70
CA LEU A 107 -4.08 -4.37 -33.51
C LEU A 107 -4.67 -3.24 -34.37
N GLY A 108 -3.84 -2.51 -35.12
CA GLY A 108 -4.27 -1.33 -35.88
C GLY A 108 -4.69 -0.13 -35.00
N VAL A 109 -4.19 -0.09 -33.77
CA VAL A 109 -4.50 0.98 -32.80
C VAL A 109 -3.41 2.06 -32.85
N ARG A 110 -3.82 3.30 -33.12
CA ARG A 110 -2.93 4.48 -33.04
C ARG A 110 -2.66 4.81 -31.58
N PHE A 111 -1.41 5.08 -31.23
CA PHE A 111 -1.04 5.51 -29.89
C PHE A 111 -0.38 6.89 -29.92
N ILE A 112 -0.87 7.81 -29.07
CA ILE A 112 -0.38 9.18 -29.01
C ILE A 112 -0.03 9.52 -27.55
N ALA A 113 1.20 10.01 -27.33
CA ALA A 113 1.66 10.57 -26.05
C ALA A 113 2.02 12.05 -26.26
N LEU A 114 1.19 12.96 -25.71
CA LEU A 114 1.26 14.39 -26.06
C LEU A 114 2.58 15.03 -25.67
N ASN A 115 2.96 14.97 -24.40
CA ASN A 115 4.17 15.62 -23.90
C ASN A 115 5.46 14.99 -24.42
N ASP A 116 5.40 13.75 -24.86
CA ASP A 116 6.54 13.06 -25.45
C ASP A 116 6.61 13.24 -26.97
N HIS A 117 5.61 13.93 -27.55
CA HIS A 117 5.49 14.16 -28.99
C HIS A 117 5.51 12.87 -29.83
N ILE A 118 4.96 11.78 -29.29
CA ILE A 118 4.89 10.48 -29.93
C ILE A 118 3.53 10.31 -30.56
N ASP A 119 3.52 9.90 -31.83
CA ASP A 119 2.32 9.53 -32.58
C ASP A 119 2.65 8.31 -33.45
N SER A 120 2.04 7.18 -33.15
CA SER A 120 2.32 5.92 -33.84
C SER A 120 1.91 5.91 -35.32
N SER A 121 1.15 6.90 -35.79
CA SER A 121 0.85 7.06 -37.23
C SER A 121 2.03 7.64 -38.00
N ARG A 122 2.99 8.28 -37.33
CA ARG A 122 4.16 8.88 -37.96
C ARG A 122 5.28 7.86 -38.07
N LYS A 123 5.73 7.61 -39.29
CA LYS A 123 6.89 6.72 -39.52
C LYS A 123 8.13 7.28 -38.80
N GLY A 124 8.70 6.49 -37.90
CA GLY A 124 9.90 6.85 -37.13
C GLY A 124 9.70 7.18 -35.67
N ASP A 125 8.47 7.53 -35.24
CA ASP A 125 8.22 7.85 -33.82
C ASP A 125 8.26 6.62 -32.93
N ILE A 126 7.85 5.47 -33.45
CA ILE A 126 7.80 4.20 -32.69
C ILE A 126 9.17 3.54 -32.56
N ASP A 127 9.95 3.57 -33.64
CA ASP A 127 11.24 2.88 -33.73
C ASP A 127 12.41 3.76 -33.26
N SER A 128 12.13 5.00 -32.83
CA SER A 128 13.19 5.91 -32.46
C SER A 128 13.89 5.47 -31.17
N ILE A 129 15.20 5.46 -31.23
CA ILE A 129 16.11 5.29 -30.06
C ILE A 129 15.71 6.27 -28.94
N ASP A 130 15.20 7.45 -29.30
CA ASP A 130 14.75 8.50 -28.40
C ASP A 130 13.56 8.04 -27.51
N THR A 131 12.57 7.33 -28.08
CA THR A 131 11.42 6.80 -27.31
C THR A 131 11.85 5.76 -26.27
N ALA A 132 12.70 4.82 -26.67
CA ALA A 132 13.25 3.83 -25.76
C ALA A 132 14.08 4.51 -24.66
N PHE A 133 14.88 5.51 -25.04
CA PHE A 133 15.73 6.25 -24.10
C PHE A 133 14.91 7.07 -23.09
N ARG A 134 13.86 7.77 -23.52
CA ARG A 134 12.95 8.51 -22.61
C ARG A 134 12.28 7.58 -21.62
N THR A 135 11.83 6.41 -22.06
CA THR A 135 11.20 5.42 -21.18
C THR A 135 12.20 4.90 -20.13
N ILE A 136 13.46 4.69 -20.52
CA ILE A 136 14.54 4.34 -19.57
C ILE A 136 14.79 5.47 -18.58
N ILE A 137 14.83 6.73 -19.04
CA ILE A 137 15.01 7.89 -18.16
C ILE A 137 13.87 7.97 -17.14
N TYR A 138 12.60 7.79 -17.54
CA TYR A 138 11.46 7.80 -16.61
C TYR A 138 11.56 6.68 -15.56
N ASP A 139 11.99 5.48 -15.96
CA ASP A 139 12.21 4.40 -14.99
C ASP A 139 13.35 4.72 -14.02
N MET A 140 14.47 5.23 -14.53
CA MET A 140 15.59 5.68 -13.69
C MET A 140 15.19 6.81 -12.74
N TYR A 141 14.45 7.82 -13.23
CA TYR A 141 13.94 8.91 -12.39
C TYR A 141 13.00 8.39 -11.28
N SER A 142 12.10 7.47 -11.62
CA SER A 142 11.20 6.84 -10.64
C SER A 142 11.97 6.08 -9.55
N ARG A 143 13.04 5.39 -9.94
CA ARG A 143 13.92 4.68 -8.99
C ARG A 143 14.72 5.65 -8.12
N ASP A 144 15.26 6.72 -8.71
CA ASP A 144 16.00 7.73 -7.97
C ASP A 144 15.10 8.48 -6.97
N LEU A 145 13.91 8.90 -7.41
CA LEU A 145 12.90 9.52 -6.53
C LEU A 145 12.53 8.59 -5.38
N SER A 146 12.31 7.29 -5.65
CA SER A 146 12.01 6.32 -4.60
C SER A 146 13.13 6.19 -3.57
N LYS A 147 14.40 6.23 -4.01
CA LYS A 147 15.57 6.24 -3.11
C LYS A 147 15.62 7.52 -2.27
N LYS A 148 15.42 8.68 -2.89
CA LYS A 148 15.42 9.98 -2.21
C LYS A 148 14.31 10.07 -1.15
N VAL A 149 13.08 9.66 -1.48
CA VAL A 149 11.96 9.63 -0.54
C VAL A 149 12.25 8.67 0.62
N ARG A 150 12.80 7.48 0.33
CA ARG A 150 13.18 6.53 1.39
C ARG A 150 14.25 7.11 2.30
N SER A 151 15.28 7.74 1.74
CA SER A 151 16.34 8.39 2.51
C SER A 151 15.81 9.52 3.38
N ALA A 152 14.95 10.39 2.84
CA ALA A 152 14.32 11.46 3.59
C ALA A 152 13.46 10.93 4.77
N LYS A 153 12.63 9.91 4.53
CA LYS A 153 11.86 9.23 5.59
C LYS A 153 12.78 8.65 6.68
N TYR A 154 13.90 8.06 6.28
CA TYR A 154 14.86 7.50 7.24
C TYR A 154 15.53 8.58 8.09
N GLN A 155 15.86 9.74 7.50
CA GLN A 155 16.40 10.88 8.24
C GLN A 155 15.38 11.47 9.24
N LEU A 156 14.12 11.62 8.83
CA LEU A 156 13.04 12.05 9.72
C LEU A 156 12.85 11.06 10.88
N ALA A 157 12.83 9.75 10.58
CA ALA A 157 12.72 8.73 11.61
C ALA A 157 13.87 8.78 12.62
N LYS A 158 15.12 8.99 12.19
CA LYS A 158 16.28 9.17 13.08
C LYS A 158 16.15 10.38 14.01
N ARG A 159 15.40 11.40 13.60
CA ARG A 159 15.08 12.55 14.46
C ARG A 159 13.92 12.24 15.42
N GLY A 160 13.35 11.03 15.37
CA GLY A 160 12.22 10.62 16.19
C GLY A 160 10.86 11.16 15.71
N VAL A 161 10.77 11.66 14.50
CA VAL A 161 9.52 12.13 13.89
C VAL A 161 8.65 10.93 13.55
N TYR A 162 7.37 10.94 13.96
CA TYR A 162 6.43 9.89 13.62
C TYR A 162 5.94 10.08 12.19
N ILE A 163 6.34 9.19 11.28
CA ILE A 163 6.07 9.32 9.84
C ILE A 163 5.13 8.25 9.28
N ASN A 164 4.64 7.32 10.13
CA ASN A 164 3.67 6.34 9.65
C ASN A 164 2.31 7.00 9.39
N PRO A 165 1.57 6.57 8.36
CA PRO A 165 0.29 7.19 8.01
C PRO A 165 -0.77 6.98 9.08
N VAL A 166 -0.74 5.85 9.78
CA VAL A 166 -1.74 5.45 10.78
C VAL A 166 -1.10 5.32 12.15
N ALA A 167 -1.74 5.88 13.18
CA ALA A 167 -1.32 5.71 14.57
C ALA A 167 -1.54 4.25 15.05
N PRO A 168 -0.71 3.73 15.99
CA PRO A 168 -0.97 2.44 16.63
C PRO A 168 -2.29 2.49 17.44
N TYR A 169 -2.92 1.34 17.67
CA TYR A 169 -4.09 1.25 18.55
C TYR A 169 -3.75 1.82 19.93
N GLY A 170 -4.63 2.60 20.50
CA GLY A 170 -4.38 3.32 21.77
C GLY A 170 -3.76 4.72 21.60
N TYR A 171 -3.33 5.05 20.39
CA TYR A 171 -2.81 6.38 20.06
C TYR A 171 -3.59 7.00 18.92
N GLN A 172 -3.63 8.31 18.91
CA GLN A 172 -4.03 9.16 17.79
C GLN A 172 -2.91 10.15 17.46
N LYS A 173 -2.98 10.73 16.26
CA LYS A 173 -2.07 11.82 15.91
C LYS A 173 -2.55 13.12 16.56
N SER A 174 -1.62 13.94 17.02
CA SER A 174 -1.95 15.26 17.53
C SER A 174 -2.64 16.11 16.46
N LEU A 175 -3.62 16.91 16.84
CA LEU A 175 -4.29 17.87 15.97
C LEU A 175 -3.36 19.03 15.56
N GLU A 176 -2.41 19.36 16.42
CA GLU A 176 -1.44 20.45 16.16
C GLU A 176 -0.28 19.99 15.28
N ASP A 177 0.21 18.76 15.50
CA ASP A 177 1.31 18.17 14.73
C ASP A 177 1.05 16.68 14.46
N LYS A 178 0.77 16.33 13.21
CA LYS A 178 0.53 14.96 12.74
C LYS A 178 1.72 14.01 12.95
N HIS A 179 2.86 14.54 13.30
CA HIS A 179 4.08 13.79 13.57
C HIS A 179 4.28 13.42 15.05
N ILE A 180 3.35 13.81 15.90
CA ILE A 180 3.35 13.50 17.33
C ILE A 180 2.18 12.57 17.64
N LEU A 181 2.46 11.49 18.39
CA LEU A 181 1.44 10.61 18.93
C LEU A 181 0.95 11.12 20.28
N VAL A 182 -0.36 11.10 20.48
CA VAL A 182 -0.99 11.35 21.78
C VAL A 182 -1.88 10.18 22.14
N PRO A 183 -1.99 9.79 23.44
CA PRO A 183 -2.89 8.74 23.86
C PRO A 183 -4.34 9.04 23.42
N ASP A 184 -5.00 8.07 22.83
CA ASP A 184 -6.42 8.17 22.45
C ASP A 184 -7.28 7.87 23.70
N PRO A 185 -8.14 8.81 24.15
CA PRO A 185 -8.98 8.64 25.33
C PRO A 185 -9.86 7.38 25.28
N ASN A 186 -10.28 6.97 24.09
CA ASN A 186 -11.19 5.85 23.90
C ASN A 186 -10.49 4.48 23.99
N THR A 187 -9.27 4.39 23.49
CA THR A 187 -8.59 3.10 23.26
C THR A 187 -7.34 2.89 24.12
N ALA A 188 -6.75 3.97 24.70
CA ALA A 188 -5.57 3.86 25.56
C ALA A 188 -5.84 3.03 26.83
N GLY A 189 -7.04 3.10 27.40
CA GLY A 189 -7.45 2.31 28.55
C GLY A 189 -7.41 0.81 28.28
N THR A 190 -7.85 0.39 27.10
CA THR A 190 -7.78 -1.01 26.64
C THR A 190 -6.33 -1.49 26.53
N VAL A 191 -5.43 -0.64 26.01
CA VAL A 191 -4.00 -0.98 25.92
C VAL A 191 -3.39 -1.20 27.30
N ARG A 192 -3.62 -0.28 28.26
CA ARG A 192 -3.15 -0.43 29.66
C ARG A 192 -3.61 -1.74 30.26
N ARG A 193 -4.90 -2.08 30.06
CA ARG A 193 -5.50 -3.31 30.55
C ARG A 193 -4.87 -4.56 29.92
N ILE A 194 -4.63 -4.58 28.62
CA ILE A 194 -3.92 -5.66 27.94
C ILE A 194 -2.55 -5.91 28.61
N PHE A 195 -1.77 -4.86 28.83
CA PHE A 195 -0.46 -4.99 29.48
C PHE A 195 -0.58 -5.46 30.92
N ALA A 196 -1.56 -4.96 31.69
CA ALA A 196 -1.79 -5.39 33.08
C ALA A 196 -2.17 -6.88 33.19
N LEU A 197 -3.06 -7.37 32.32
CA LEU A 197 -3.45 -8.77 32.28
C LEU A 197 -2.28 -9.69 31.95
N VAL A 198 -1.49 -9.34 30.92
CA VAL A 198 -0.33 -10.14 30.54
C VAL A 198 0.75 -10.12 31.60
N ALA A 199 1.05 -8.97 32.21
CA ALA A 199 1.98 -8.84 33.33
C ALA A 199 1.52 -9.63 34.57
N GLY A 200 0.20 -9.77 34.77
CA GLY A 200 -0.41 -10.62 35.80
C GLY A 200 -0.43 -12.12 35.47
N GLY A 201 0.20 -12.57 34.37
CA GLY A 201 0.31 -13.97 34.01
C GLY A 201 -0.84 -14.51 33.16
N THR A 202 -1.73 -13.64 32.60
CA THR A 202 -2.77 -14.08 31.69
C THR A 202 -2.20 -14.31 30.29
N SER A 203 -2.52 -15.44 29.67
CA SER A 203 -2.03 -15.76 28.33
C SER A 203 -2.61 -14.80 27.26
N THR A 204 -1.89 -14.57 26.17
CA THR A 204 -2.40 -13.74 25.06
C THR A 204 -3.69 -14.29 24.45
N ALA A 205 -3.93 -15.60 24.55
CA ALA A 205 -5.15 -16.24 24.09
C ALA A 205 -6.34 -15.92 25.01
N ASP A 206 -6.13 -15.96 26.32
CA ASP A 206 -7.17 -15.63 27.30
C ASP A 206 -7.47 -14.11 27.29
N VAL A 207 -6.43 -13.27 27.16
CA VAL A 207 -6.66 -11.83 26.98
C VAL A 207 -7.53 -11.56 25.75
N ALA A 208 -7.23 -12.17 24.60
CA ALA A 208 -8.04 -12.02 23.40
C ALA A 208 -9.48 -12.50 23.60
N ARG A 209 -9.68 -13.60 24.33
CA ARG A 209 -10.99 -14.14 24.68
C ARG A 209 -11.78 -13.14 25.55
N ILE A 210 -11.16 -12.63 26.62
CA ILE A 210 -11.77 -11.64 27.52
C ILE A 210 -12.24 -10.40 26.74
N LEU A 211 -11.36 -9.83 25.86
CA LEU A 211 -11.70 -8.66 25.07
C LEU A 211 -12.88 -8.91 24.11
N ASN A 212 -12.97 -10.13 23.55
CA ASN A 212 -14.07 -10.52 22.68
C ASN A 212 -15.38 -10.71 23.45
N GLU A 213 -15.35 -11.33 24.62
CA GLU A 213 -16.51 -11.55 25.49
C GLU A 213 -17.10 -10.21 25.97
N GLU A 214 -16.24 -9.22 26.18
CA GLU A 214 -16.65 -7.87 26.57
C GLU A 214 -17.07 -6.98 25.38
N GLY A 215 -16.94 -7.47 24.15
CA GLY A 215 -17.31 -6.72 22.94
C GLY A 215 -16.42 -5.51 22.65
N ILE A 216 -15.17 -5.51 23.14
CA ILE A 216 -14.25 -4.38 22.93
C ILE A 216 -13.85 -4.33 21.44
N PRO A 217 -13.99 -3.16 20.76
CA PRO A 217 -13.66 -3.02 19.36
C PRO A 217 -12.20 -3.37 19.07
N THR A 218 -11.97 -4.10 17.99
CA THR A 218 -10.60 -4.43 17.53
C THR A 218 -9.92 -3.22 16.89
N PRO A 219 -8.57 -3.22 16.78
CA PRO A 219 -7.84 -2.19 16.04
C PRO A 219 -8.31 -1.99 14.60
N SER A 220 -8.88 -3.03 13.97
CA SER A 220 -9.42 -2.97 12.61
C SER A 220 -10.79 -2.29 12.57
N GLN A 221 -11.64 -2.57 13.54
CA GLN A 221 -12.96 -1.94 13.67
C GLN A 221 -12.86 -0.44 13.95
N GLU A 222 -11.95 -0.04 14.86
CA GLU A 222 -11.69 1.37 15.15
C GLU A 222 -11.20 2.15 13.92
N LYS A 223 -10.48 1.49 13.01
CA LYS A 223 -9.97 2.11 11.78
C LYS A 223 -10.93 2.04 10.61
N ALA A 224 -11.97 1.22 10.66
CA ALA A 224 -12.90 1.01 9.54
C ALA A 224 -13.65 2.28 9.11
N GLY A 225 -13.78 3.27 10.00
CA GLY A 225 -14.39 4.57 9.71
C GLY A 225 -13.41 5.68 9.30
N THR A 226 -12.11 5.37 9.18
CA THR A 226 -11.10 6.39 8.85
C THR A 226 -10.66 6.31 7.38
N PRO A 227 -10.28 7.44 6.74
CA PRO A 227 -9.79 7.45 5.35
C PRO A 227 -8.58 6.54 5.09
N SER A 228 -7.83 6.19 6.14
CA SER A 228 -6.68 5.27 6.09
C SER A 228 -7.07 3.81 6.34
N GLY A 229 -8.33 3.51 6.63
CA GLY A 229 -8.83 2.16 6.88
C GLY A 229 -9.07 1.42 5.58
N HIS A 230 -8.42 0.27 5.39
CA HIS A 230 -8.78 -0.60 4.28
C HIS A 230 -10.13 -1.25 4.57
N ALA A 231 -11.12 -1.02 3.71
CA ALA A 231 -12.48 -1.55 3.83
C ALA A 231 -12.56 -3.10 3.94
N ASN A 232 -11.47 -3.78 3.61
CA ASN A 232 -11.38 -5.25 3.63
C ASN A 232 -10.80 -5.85 4.92
N TRP A 233 -10.52 -5.02 5.94
CA TRP A 233 -10.03 -5.52 7.23
C TRP A 233 -11.21 -5.83 8.14
N THR A 234 -11.83 -6.98 7.91
CA THR A 234 -13.00 -7.49 8.65
C THR A 234 -12.61 -8.39 9.82
N ASP A 235 -11.46 -8.19 10.46
CA ASP A 235 -11.13 -8.89 11.70
C ASP A 235 -11.99 -8.32 12.86
N ASN A 236 -13.20 -8.84 12.97
CA ASN A 236 -14.16 -8.46 14.01
C ASN A 236 -13.85 -9.09 15.37
N TYR A 237 -12.74 -9.81 15.49
CA TYR A 237 -12.36 -10.51 16.71
C TYR A 237 -10.92 -10.25 17.08
N TRP A 238 -10.68 -10.06 18.38
CA TRP A 238 -9.34 -10.07 18.94
C TRP A 238 -8.70 -11.42 18.75
N ARG A 239 -7.47 -11.44 18.25
CA ARG A 239 -6.67 -12.66 18.09
C ARG A 239 -5.48 -12.63 19.04
N PRO A 240 -5.00 -13.78 19.53
CA PRO A 240 -3.78 -13.85 20.35
C PRO A 240 -2.59 -13.15 19.71
N GLN A 241 -2.49 -13.24 18.39
CA GLN A 241 -1.44 -12.60 17.61
C GLN A 241 -1.51 -11.06 17.65
N THR A 242 -2.71 -10.47 17.64
CA THR A 242 -2.91 -9.01 17.76
C THR A 242 -2.46 -8.53 19.14
N VAL A 243 -2.85 -9.24 20.20
CA VAL A 243 -2.40 -8.97 21.58
C VAL A 243 -0.88 -9.07 21.67
N HIS A 244 -0.29 -10.14 21.10
CA HIS A 244 1.15 -10.35 21.08
C HIS A 244 1.91 -9.21 20.37
N TRP A 245 1.38 -8.67 19.28
CA TRP A 245 1.99 -7.53 18.58
C TRP A 245 1.93 -6.25 19.41
N ILE A 246 0.81 -6.01 20.10
CA ILE A 246 0.65 -4.85 20.99
C ILE A 246 1.69 -4.93 22.12
N ILE A 247 1.77 -6.06 22.83
CA ILE A 247 2.71 -6.22 23.95
C ILE A 247 4.17 -6.01 23.53
N ARG A 248 4.55 -6.40 22.31
CA ARG A 248 5.93 -6.28 21.81
C ARG A 248 6.28 -4.92 21.21
N ASP A 249 5.31 -4.03 21.08
CA ASP A 249 5.58 -2.75 20.41
C ASP A 249 6.10 -1.70 21.40
N ARG A 250 7.35 -1.30 21.23
CA ARG A 250 8.00 -0.26 22.06
C ARG A 250 7.36 1.12 21.92
N GLN A 251 6.47 1.32 20.96
CA GLN A 251 5.74 2.58 20.83
C GLN A 251 4.89 2.86 22.08
N TYR A 252 4.43 1.85 22.79
CA TYR A 252 3.62 2.01 24.00
C TYR A 252 4.39 2.57 25.22
N ILE A 253 5.71 2.55 25.17
CA ILE A 253 6.59 3.18 26.18
C ILE A 253 7.18 4.52 25.73
N GLY A 254 6.58 5.16 24.70
CA GLY A 254 7.00 6.47 24.22
C GLY A 254 8.06 6.47 23.13
N SER A 255 8.46 5.31 22.59
CA SER A 255 9.47 5.20 21.54
C SER A 255 8.83 5.30 20.16
N THR A 256 9.42 6.02 19.21
CA THR A 256 9.07 5.90 17.79
C THR A 256 9.87 4.75 17.16
N VAL A 257 9.20 3.93 16.34
CA VAL A 257 9.84 2.79 15.66
C VAL A 257 9.54 2.86 14.18
N PHE A 258 10.59 2.90 13.35
CA PHE A 258 10.48 2.92 11.90
C PHE A 258 11.33 1.80 11.28
N GLY A 259 10.93 1.35 10.06
CA GLY A 259 11.71 0.35 9.33
C GLY A 259 11.39 -1.10 9.70
N LYS A 260 10.29 -1.39 10.44
CA LYS A 260 9.87 -2.76 10.77
C LYS A 260 9.65 -3.64 9.53
N ARG A 261 9.30 -3.04 8.41
CA ARG A 261 9.07 -3.72 7.12
C ARG A 261 9.78 -2.96 6.00
N VAL A 262 10.38 -3.71 5.10
CA VAL A 262 11.06 -3.18 3.90
C VAL A 262 10.49 -3.86 2.66
N ARG A 263 10.48 -3.11 1.54
CA ARG A 263 10.23 -3.70 0.23
C ARG A 263 11.57 -4.09 -0.37
N ASP A 264 11.74 -5.34 -0.73
CA ASP A 264 12.98 -5.89 -1.28
C ASP A 264 13.30 -5.26 -2.64
N ARG A 265 12.28 -5.04 -3.48
CA ARG A 265 12.44 -4.45 -4.82
C ARG A 265 11.41 -3.35 -5.08
N ILE A 266 11.80 -2.36 -5.87
CA ILE A 266 10.89 -1.34 -6.38
C ILE A 266 9.90 -2.02 -7.33
N GLY A 267 8.60 -1.75 -7.15
CA GLY A 267 7.53 -2.36 -7.96
C GLY A 267 6.90 -3.61 -7.37
N VAL A 268 7.48 -4.22 -6.33
CA VAL A 268 6.90 -5.37 -5.66
C VAL A 268 6.05 -4.90 -4.49
N HIS A 269 4.79 -5.35 -4.41
CA HIS A 269 3.89 -5.02 -3.30
C HIS A 269 4.24 -5.78 -2.01
N HIS A 270 4.98 -6.90 -2.13
CA HIS A 270 5.35 -7.72 -0.99
C HIS A 270 6.35 -6.98 -0.09
N GLN A 271 6.03 -6.92 1.20
CA GLN A 271 6.89 -6.36 2.24
C GLN A 271 7.44 -7.50 3.09
N VAL A 272 8.75 -7.51 3.28
CA VAL A 272 9.44 -8.43 4.20
C VAL A 272 9.70 -7.72 5.53
N ARG A 273 9.71 -8.50 6.60
CA ARG A 273 10.11 -7.99 7.91
C ARG A 273 11.62 -7.72 7.88
N ALA A 274 12.01 -6.50 8.24
CA ALA A 274 13.42 -6.14 8.37
C ALA A 274 14.02 -6.76 9.64
N ASP A 275 15.33 -6.98 9.63
CA ASP A 275 16.06 -7.38 10.82
C ASP A 275 15.97 -6.30 11.91
N LEU A 276 15.95 -6.70 13.18
CA LEU A 276 15.85 -5.77 14.32
C LEU A 276 16.96 -4.70 14.32
N LYS A 277 18.15 -5.04 13.83
CA LYS A 277 19.29 -4.12 13.70
C LYS A 277 19.06 -2.97 12.73
N ASP A 278 18.17 -3.17 11.76
CA ASP A 278 17.85 -2.19 10.72
C ASP A 278 16.71 -1.26 11.12
N TRP A 279 16.10 -1.51 12.28
CA TRP A 279 15.03 -0.66 12.80
C TRP A 279 15.62 0.65 13.34
N VAL A 280 14.94 1.74 13.07
CA VAL A 280 15.21 3.02 13.73
C VAL A 280 14.29 3.13 14.92
N VAL A 281 14.86 3.12 16.11
CA VAL A 281 14.14 3.29 17.38
C VAL A 281 14.68 4.55 18.05
N VAL A 282 13.77 5.47 18.39
CA VAL A 282 14.11 6.69 19.11
C VAL A 282 13.18 6.77 20.32
N ASP A 283 13.77 6.76 21.51
CA ASP A 283 13.03 6.73 22.76
C ASP A 283 12.52 8.13 23.17
N ASP A 284 11.52 8.14 24.04
CA ASP A 284 10.97 9.34 24.71
C ASP A 284 10.51 10.43 23.72
N ARG A 285 9.76 10.04 22.67
CA ARG A 285 9.28 10.94 21.61
C ARG A 285 7.81 11.33 21.72
N HIS A 286 7.05 10.64 22.55
CA HIS A 286 5.63 10.91 22.79
C HIS A 286 5.23 10.38 24.16
N GLU A 287 4.07 10.78 24.65
CA GLU A 287 3.55 10.35 25.94
C GLU A 287 3.32 8.83 25.96
N PRO A 288 3.92 8.10 26.92
CA PRO A 288 3.76 6.64 27.01
C PRO A 288 2.37 6.28 27.55
N ILE A 289 1.73 5.28 26.97
CA ILE A 289 0.50 4.69 27.54
C ILE A 289 0.82 3.78 28.71
N VAL A 290 2.00 3.13 28.68
CA VAL A 290 2.42 2.12 29.64
C VAL A 290 3.80 2.48 30.20
N SER A 291 4.01 2.27 31.50
CA SER A 291 5.32 2.47 32.12
C SER A 291 6.36 1.46 31.62
N LYS A 292 7.64 1.86 31.59
CA LYS A 292 8.75 0.96 31.20
C LYS A 292 8.78 -0.31 32.07
N SER A 293 8.45 -0.21 33.37
CA SER A 293 8.39 -1.36 34.30
C SER A 293 7.27 -2.35 33.94
N LEU A 294 6.06 -1.87 33.69
CA LEU A 294 4.94 -2.73 33.29
C LEU A 294 5.19 -3.40 31.94
N PHE A 295 5.79 -2.65 30.99
CA PHE A 295 6.20 -3.20 29.71
C PHE A 295 7.18 -4.35 29.89
N GLN A 296 8.20 -4.19 30.74
CA GLN A 296 9.22 -5.20 30.98
C GLN A 296 8.63 -6.45 31.62
N LEU A 297 7.80 -6.30 32.65
CA LEU A 297 7.08 -7.42 33.27
C LEU A 297 6.26 -8.21 32.23
N ALA A 298 5.55 -7.52 31.36
CA ALA A 298 4.79 -8.19 30.30
C ALA A 298 5.68 -8.92 29.27
N GLN A 299 6.90 -8.41 28.98
CA GLN A 299 7.86 -9.13 28.12
C GLN A 299 8.40 -10.38 28.80
N GLU A 300 8.71 -10.35 30.10
CA GLU A 300 9.20 -11.47 30.88
C GLU A 300 8.16 -12.60 30.89
N GLN A 301 6.89 -12.28 31.17
CA GLN A 301 5.79 -13.24 31.14
C GLN A 301 5.60 -13.86 29.74
N LEU A 302 5.70 -13.09 28.67
CA LEU A 302 5.68 -13.63 27.31
C LEU A 302 6.84 -14.59 27.03
N GLY A 303 8.01 -14.36 27.64
CA GLY A 303 9.17 -15.25 27.57
C GLY A 303 8.92 -16.57 28.26
N GLU A 304 8.34 -16.54 29.44
CA GLU A 304 7.99 -17.74 30.25
C GLU A 304 6.92 -18.58 29.54
N PHE A 305 5.85 -17.99 29.00
CA PHE A 305 4.86 -18.71 28.20
C PHE A 305 5.47 -19.43 27.00
N ARG A 306 6.51 -18.89 26.41
CA ARG A 306 7.19 -19.48 25.25
C ARG A 306 8.06 -20.68 25.66
N GLN A 307 8.60 -20.68 26.88
CA GLN A 307 9.38 -21.81 27.44
C GLN A 307 8.47 -22.95 27.89
N THR A 308 7.33 -22.62 28.52
CA THR A 308 6.34 -23.63 28.97
C THR A 308 5.52 -24.21 27.82
N ALA A 309 5.29 -23.47 26.77
CA ALA A 309 4.76 -23.95 25.48
C ALA A 309 5.83 -24.67 24.65
N GLY A 310 6.80 -25.29 25.32
CA GLY A 310 7.80 -26.13 24.68
C GLY A 310 7.11 -27.03 23.66
N HIS A 311 7.67 -27.10 22.46
CA HIS A 311 7.22 -28.02 21.42
C HIS A 311 7.15 -29.42 21.96
N THR A 312 6.04 -29.78 22.59
CA THR A 312 5.62 -31.16 22.56
C THR A 312 5.47 -31.45 21.08
N LYS A 313 6.47 -32.08 20.49
CA LYS A 313 6.29 -32.75 19.20
C LYS A 313 5.01 -33.54 19.38
N SER A 314 3.93 -33.07 18.77
CA SER A 314 2.69 -33.82 18.81
C SER A 314 3.01 -35.17 18.21
N ASP A 315 3.04 -36.20 19.03
CA ASP A 315 3.10 -37.60 18.62
C ASP A 315 1.79 -38.04 17.94
N ASN A 316 1.16 -37.08 17.28
CA ASN A 316 -0.04 -37.35 16.51
C ASN A 316 0.38 -38.02 15.19
N PRO A 317 0.17 -39.31 15.02
CA PRO A 317 0.56 -40.04 13.81
C PRO A 317 -0.17 -39.54 12.55
N LEU A 318 -1.24 -38.75 12.73
CA LEU A 318 -2.03 -38.13 11.64
C LEU A 318 -1.65 -36.67 11.33
N ALA A 319 -0.69 -36.09 12.06
CA ALA A 319 -0.25 -34.73 11.80
C ALA A 319 0.27 -34.59 10.36
N LYS A 320 -0.29 -33.64 9.61
CA LYS A 320 0.01 -33.41 8.19
C LYS A 320 -0.32 -34.57 7.23
N LYS A 321 -1.07 -35.58 7.68
CA LYS A 321 -1.47 -36.70 6.83
C LYS A 321 -2.96 -36.72 6.50
N VAL A 322 -3.75 -35.85 7.13
CA VAL A 322 -5.20 -35.72 6.88
C VAL A 322 -5.44 -34.46 6.10
N TYR A 323 -6.11 -34.59 4.97
CA TYR A 323 -6.44 -33.50 4.06
C TYR A 323 -7.94 -33.46 3.83
N CYS A 324 -8.47 -32.26 3.61
CA CYS A 324 -9.87 -32.09 3.21
C CYS A 324 -10.08 -32.66 1.80
N GLY A 325 -11.03 -33.59 1.65
CA GLY A 325 -11.34 -34.21 0.35
C GLY A 325 -11.94 -33.25 -0.69
N VAL A 326 -12.39 -32.05 -0.26
CA VAL A 326 -13.00 -31.05 -1.15
C VAL A 326 -11.98 -29.99 -1.57
N CYS A 327 -11.17 -29.45 -0.65
CA CYS A 327 -10.25 -28.36 -0.94
C CYS A 327 -8.76 -28.72 -0.89
N GLY A 328 -8.40 -29.94 -0.51
CA GLY A 328 -7.02 -30.42 -0.47
C GLY A 328 -6.15 -29.83 0.64
N TYR A 329 -6.67 -28.97 1.52
CA TYR A 329 -5.88 -28.40 2.63
C TYR A 329 -5.70 -29.41 3.77
N ALA A 330 -4.51 -29.36 4.39
CA ALA A 330 -4.23 -30.18 5.56
C ALA A 330 -5.18 -29.81 6.71
N ALA A 331 -5.82 -30.81 7.32
CA ALA A 331 -6.67 -30.62 8.47
C ALA A 331 -5.83 -30.26 9.70
N ALA A 332 -6.10 -29.11 10.33
CA ALA A 332 -5.52 -28.74 11.61
C ALA A 332 -6.46 -29.18 12.75
N ARG A 333 -5.87 -29.72 13.82
CA ARG A 333 -6.62 -30.01 15.06
C ARG A 333 -6.97 -28.67 15.71
N ARG A 334 -8.25 -28.42 15.95
CA ARG A 334 -8.72 -27.35 16.84
C ARG A 334 -8.54 -27.75 18.29
#